data_b60a912660a8e28df84a9e2245217497
#
_entry.id   b60a912660a8e28df84a9e2245217497
#
_cell.length_a   1.000
_cell.length_b   1.000
_cell.length_c   1.000
_cell.angle_alpha   90.00
_cell.angle_beta   90.00
_cell.angle_gamma   90.00
#
_symmetry.space_group_name_H-M   'P 1'
#
loop_
_entity.id
_entity.type
_entity.pdbx_description
1 polymer ?
#
loop_
_entity_poly.entity_id
_entity_poly.type
_entity_poly.pdbx_seq_one_letter_code
_entity_poly.pdbx_strand_id
1 'polypeptide(L)'
;MEGTRLGFEIVGDISNIETVAVGSSIREIARLRRQYGPGRWRKLKGIAMVRLPDATLCRAEVHWYESHGMGMCEIKVKRLLEE
;
A
#
# COMPACT_ATOMS: atom_id res chain seq x y z
N MET A 1 13.95 3.79 15.41
CA MET A 1 13.93 3.50 14.84
C MET A 1 13.39 3.12 13.61
N GLU A 2 13.42 2.12 13.19
CA GLU A 2 13.06 1.73 11.99
C GLU A 2 11.67 1.77 11.74
N GLY A 3 10.85 1.48 12.63
CA GLY A 3 9.44 1.41 12.39
C GLY A 3 8.85 2.68 11.90
N THR A 4 9.55 3.74 12.06
CA THR A 4 8.99 5.00 11.67
C THR A 4 9.25 5.37 10.25
N ARG A 5 9.96 4.51 9.52
CA ARG A 5 10.28 4.87 8.18
C ARG A 5 9.06 5.11 7.31
N LEU A 6 7.92 4.48 7.57
CA LEU A 6 6.73 4.70 6.79
C LEU A 6 6.05 6.02 7.15
N GLY A 7 6.25 6.52 8.34
CA GLY A 7 5.66 7.77 8.74
C GLY A 7 4.17 7.74 8.99
N PHE A 8 3.58 6.57 9.07
CA PHE A 8 2.15 6.45 9.34
C PHE A 8 1.80 5.05 9.77
N GLU A 9 0.59 4.91 10.26
CA GLU A 9 0.08 3.63 10.72
C GLU A 9 -1.36 3.50 10.24
N ILE A 10 -1.72 2.33 9.69
CA ILE A 10 -3.09 2.09 9.26
C ILE A 10 -3.92 1.74 10.50
N VAL A 11 -5.06 2.38 10.63
CA VAL A 11 -5.97 2.14 11.74
C VAL A 11 -7.25 1.54 11.17
N GLY A 12 -7.54 0.30 11.55
CA GLY A 12 -8.74 -0.37 11.07
C GLY A 12 -8.56 -0.94 9.67
N ASP A 13 -9.65 -1.19 9.02
CA ASP A 13 -9.67 -1.83 7.72
C ASP A 13 -9.52 -0.84 6.58
N ILE A 14 -9.05 -1.35 5.44
CA ILE A 14 -8.98 -0.57 4.22
C ILE A 14 -10.25 -0.83 3.42
N SER A 15 -10.88 0.21 2.93
CA SER A 15 -12.11 0.09 2.18
C SER A 15 -11.90 0.53 0.74
N ASN A 16 -12.92 0.34 -0.08
CA ASN A 16 -12.91 0.75 -1.49
C ASN A 16 -11.68 0.25 -2.24
N ILE A 17 -11.36 -1.01 -2.02
CA ILE A 17 -10.16 -1.59 -2.63
C ILE A 17 -10.39 -1.84 -4.10
N GLU A 18 -9.45 -1.39 -4.93
CA GLU A 18 -9.49 -1.56 -6.38
C GLU A 18 -8.14 -2.05 -6.87
N THR A 19 -8.16 -2.88 -7.89
CA THR A 19 -6.92 -3.30 -8.56
C THR A 19 -6.55 -2.24 -9.58
N VAL A 20 -5.36 -1.71 -9.46
CA VAL A 20 -4.87 -0.67 -10.35
C VAL A 20 -4.12 -1.25 -11.54
N ALA A 21 -3.35 -2.30 -11.34
CA ALA A 21 -2.54 -2.89 -12.39
C ALA A 21 -2.22 -4.32 -12.02
N VAL A 22 -1.99 -5.16 -13.03
CA VAL A 22 -1.72 -6.57 -12.84
C VAL A 22 -0.51 -6.96 -13.67
N GLY A 23 0.37 -7.77 -13.08
CA GLY A 23 1.49 -8.36 -13.80
C GLY A 23 2.32 -7.34 -14.52
N SER A 24 2.53 -7.56 -15.80
CA SER A 24 3.45 -6.72 -16.56
C SER A 24 2.96 -5.30 -16.75
N SER A 25 1.72 -5.00 -16.41
CA SER A 25 1.26 -3.62 -16.47
C SER A 25 1.69 -2.84 -15.23
N ILE A 26 2.25 -3.50 -14.23
CA ILE A 26 2.80 -2.82 -13.07
C ILE A 26 4.17 -2.28 -13.45
N ARG A 27 4.39 -0.98 -13.26
CA ARG A 27 5.66 -0.37 -13.62
C ARG A 27 6.83 -1.01 -12.90
N GLU A 28 6.66 -1.37 -11.65
CA GLU A 28 7.73 -1.91 -10.82
C GLU A 28 7.86 -3.43 -10.86
N ILE A 29 7.24 -4.07 -11.84
CA ILE A 29 7.14 -5.52 -11.81
C ILE A 29 8.49 -6.25 -11.76
N ALA A 30 9.47 -5.76 -12.50
CA ALA A 30 10.78 -6.41 -12.52
C ALA A 30 11.45 -6.34 -11.15
N ARG A 31 11.34 -5.20 -10.48
CA ARG A 31 11.91 -5.02 -9.16
C ARG A 31 11.18 -5.89 -8.15
N LEU A 32 9.85 -5.97 -8.22
CA LEU A 32 9.09 -6.78 -7.29
C LEU A 32 9.46 -8.25 -7.42
N ARG A 33 9.59 -8.73 -8.64
CA ARG A 33 9.96 -10.12 -8.85
C ARG A 33 11.37 -10.42 -8.36
N ARG A 34 12.27 -9.48 -8.56
CA ARG A 34 13.64 -9.68 -8.14
C ARG A 34 13.76 -9.65 -6.63
N GLN A 35 13.03 -8.76 -5.99
CA GLN A 35 13.15 -8.56 -4.56
C GLN A 35 12.34 -9.55 -3.74
N TYR A 36 11.15 -9.89 -4.18
CA TYR A 36 10.25 -10.75 -3.41
C TYR A 36 10.00 -12.11 -4.04
N GLY A 37 10.24 -12.24 -5.33
CA GLY A 37 10.06 -13.51 -6.01
C GLY A 37 9.02 -13.44 -7.12
N PRO A 38 8.97 -14.50 -7.93
CA PRO A 38 7.98 -14.57 -9.00
C PRO A 38 6.59 -14.75 -8.42
N GLY A 39 5.59 -14.48 -9.20
CA GLY A 39 4.24 -14.66 -8.76
C GLY A 39 3.32 -13.75 -9.53
N ARG A 40 2.05 -13.83 -9.21
CA ARG A 40 1.07 -12.98 -9.85
C ARG A 40 0.92 -11.73 -9.03
N TRP A 41 1.65 -10.72 -9.43
CA TRP A 41 1.66 -9.46 -8.71
C TRP A 41 0.51 -8.57 -9.14
N ARG A 42 -0.04 -7.84 -8.18
CA ARG A 42 -1.10 -6.86 -8.41
C ARG A 42 -0.75 -5.59 -7.66
N LYS A 43 -1.15 -4.47 -8.21
CA LYS A 43 -1.05 -3.19 -7.52
C LYS A 43 -2.47 -2.79 -7.16
N LEU A 44 -2.68 -2.44 -5.90
CA LEU A 44 -4.02 -2.11 -5.40
C LEU A 44 -4.02 -0.74 -4.76
N LYS A 45 -5.21 -0.19 -4.60
CA LYS A 45 -5.40 1.03 -3.85
C LYS A 45 -6.66 0.93 -3.03
N GLY A 46 -6.77 1.77 -2.03
CA GLY A 46 -7.95 1.79 -1.19
C GLY A 46 -7.94 3.02 -0.30
N ILE A 47 -8.95 3.11 0.55
CA ILE A 47 -9.10 4.23 1.48
C ILE A 47 -8.92 3.68 2.89
N ALA A 48 -8.12 4.35 3.69
CA ALA A 48 -7.86 3.91 5.04
C ALA A 48 -7.76 5.11 5.97
N MET A 49 -8.03 4.87 7.24
CA MET A 49 -7.75 5.86 8.27
C MET A 49 -6.29 5.66 8.65
N VAL A 50 -5.51 6.72 8.67
CA VAL A 50 -4.11 6.62 9.03
C VAL A 50 -3.81 7.53 10.21
N ARG A 51 -2.89 7.09 11.05
CA ARG A 51 -2.37 7.89 12.14
C ARG A 51 -1.00 8.39 11.72
N LEU A 52 -0.85 9.70 11.69
CA LEU A 52 0.39 10.34 11.27
C LEU A 52 1.35 10.43 12.45
N PRO A 53 2.63 10.78 12.20
CA PRO A 53 3.60 10.83 13.28
C PRO A 53 3.22 11.73 14.45
N ASP A 54 2.43 12.78 14.20
CA ASP A 54 2.01 13.68 15.24
C ASP A 54 0.72 13.22 15.92
N ALA A 55 0.33 11.97 15.67
CA ALA A 55 -0.87 11.34 16.25
C ALA A 55 -2.17 11.82 15.62
N THR A 56 -2.13 12.65 14.60
CA THR A 56 -3.33 13.07 13.89
C THR A 56 -3.91 11.91 13.13
N LEU A 57 -5.22 11.75 13.18
CA LEU A 57 -5.91 10.74 12.40
C LEU A 57 -6.55 11.40 11.20
N CYS A 58 -6.38 10.81 10.03
CA CYS A 58 -7.06 11.31 8.85
C CYS A 58 -7.22 10.20 7.83
N ARG A 59 -8.13 10.41 6.90
CA ARG A 59 -8.35 9.43 5.86
C ARG A 59 -7.35 9.66 4.74
N ALA A 60 -6.96 8.57 4.11
CA ALA A 60 -5.93 8.64 3.08
C ALA A 60 -6.20 7.62 1.99
N GLU A 61 -5.76 7.94 0.79
CA GLU A 61 -5.71 6.97 -0.28
C GLU A 61 -4.37 6.27 -0.16
N VAL A 62 -4.39 4.95 -0.05
CA VAL A 62 -3.18 4.16 0.10
C VAL A 62 -3.04 3.21 -1.08
N HIS A 63 -1.81 2.89 -1.42
CA HIS A 63 -1.50 1.97 -2.52
C HIS A 63 -0.52 0.93 -2.00
N TRP A 64 -0.61 -0.28 -2.54
CA TRP A 64 0.31 -1.35 -2.14
C TRP A 64 0.37 -2.40 -3.23
N TYR A 65 1.27 -3.36 -3.07
CA TYR A 65 1.38 -4.50 -3.97
C TYR A 65 1.05 -5.78 -3.23
N GLU A 66 0.51 -6.75 -3.95
CA GLU A 66 0.24 -8.06 -3.40
C GLU A 66 0.59 -9.13 -4.39
N SER A 67 0.94 -10.30 -3.89
CA SER A 67 1.12 -11.48 -4.69
C SER A 67 0.49 -12.62 -3.93
N HIS A 68 0.07 -13.66 -4.64
CA HIS A 68 -0.57 -14.81 -4.02
C HIS A 68 0.32 -15.34 -2.89
N GLY A 69 -0.25 -15.43 -1.71
CA GLY A 69 0.47 -15.97 -0.56
C GLY A 69 1.39 -14.99 0.13
N MET A 70 1.51 -13.76 -0.41
CA MET A 70 2.44 -12.83 0.15
C MET A 70 1.82 -11.78 1.01
N GLY A 71 0.61 -11.42 0.74
CA GLY A 71 -0.03 -10.35 1.46
C GLY A 71 0.42 -8.98 0.98
N MET A 72 0.20 -8.00 1.81
CA MET A 72 0.42 -6.61 1.47
C MET A 72 1.89 -6.24 1.54
N CYS A 73 2.42 -5.69 0.46
CA CYS A 73 3.82 -5.25 0.40
C CYS A 73 3.89 -3.78 0.06
N GLU A 74 4.80 -3.09 0.71
CA GLU A 74 5.16 -1.72 0.34
C GLU A 74 3.98 -0.75 0.29
N ILE A 75 3.18 -0.75 1.35
CA ILE A 75 2.05 0.15 1.41
C ILE A 75 2.54 1.58 1.61
N LYS A 76 1.91 2.51 0.91
CA LYS A 76 2.26 3.91 1.08
C LYS A 76 1.03 4.79 0.93
N VAL A 77 1.09 5.96 1.52
CA VAL A 77 0.04 6.95 1.41
C VAL A 77 0.30 7.74 0.12
N LYS A 78 -0.69 7.75 -0.78
CA LYS A 78 -0.59 8.52 -2.00
C LYS A 78 -1.05 9.95 -1.77
N ARG A 79 -2.06 10.13 -0.97
CA ARG A 79 -2.51 11.47 -0.62
C ARG A 79 -3.47 11.39 0.57
N LEU A 80 -3.53 12.48 1.30
CA LEU A 80 -4.47 12.59 2.40
C LEU A 80 -5.78 13.14 1.85
N LEU A 81 -6.87 12.67 2.40
CA LEU A 81 -8.19 13.09 1.94
C LEU A 81 -8.78 14.04 2.97
N GLU A 82 -9.37 15.11 2.48
CA GLU A 82 -10.00 16.04 3.38
C GLU A 82 -11.43 15.65 3.61
N GLU A 83 -11.91 15.94 4.79
CA GLU A 83 -13.28 15.61 5.15
C GLU A 83 -14.26 16.68 4.71
#